data_9d2a45c5d876e6e22060ff7a44c793fa
#
_entry.id   9d2a45c5d876e6e22060ff7a44c793fa
#
_cell.length_a   1.000
_cell.length_b   1.000
_cell.length_c   1.000
_cell.angle_alpha   90.00
_cell.angle_beta   90.00
_cell.angle_gamma   90.00
#
_symmetry.space_group_name_H-M   'P 1'
#
loop_
_entity.id
_entity.type
_entity.pdbx_description
1 polymer ?
#
loop_
_entity_poly.entity_id
_entity_poly.type
_entity_poly.pdbx_seq_one_letter_code
_entity_poly.pdbx_strand_id
1 'polypeptide(L)'
;MEKLINTSNNFEQFINKHFKISIAFFAIGLFFGIIYSLNLLGFNIDSQTLNPVNMRAIHISLMLYGFVPLMLSYLPFLLINKEVGNSREGLRYLNLYTLIWYIFLVFMIVSLLLGKNRGLAFYDFAYELNFLLAFAGLFYILALYKFIKLYTVLPHKKLPMWIKVCLRVVTIAPFTLLILMNPTIGQVESTVSGPHGDNTLGMSLALIPIYYLIIKLLNEGEFKARWNILWIIPTVFYFGSVLYRIFIGHLSYNQEWFLQYLTLLYVPLLYRWYKDSQISDVAKKALLVSILAFLFVDVEGNILFIPEIRWIFHRNDLIVAHAHVAMGIGVFFMVISMFINHIKELHKDIFLKIYLVGIIGIFTALSISGFTQAGFNSIPTHTLWIFRTLFGVVTFTFIFAFIKLQTSYSKLGFYNLIGVLSDGLGGVFLILLASFLYPILGFSFNGVYEYVVFTFVSMTGIIHYLALKNESYQYILTKLSVIIRVFASSMFFALYSSGKLGIEALVICLFDLTFVFVYLIFFEKKEFLCKD
;
A
#
# COMPACT_ATOMS: atom_id res chain seq x y z
N MET A 1 -8.67 -19.39 33.26
CA MET A 1 -8.99 -19.70 31.85
C MET A 1 -9.82 -18.59 31.19
N GLU A 2 -10.93 -18.11 31.78
CA GLU A 2 -11.73 -16.98 31.22
C GLU A 2 -10.96 -15.67 31.01
N LYS A 3 -10.04 -15.31 31.90
CA LYS A 3 -9.18 -14.13 31.71
C LYS A 3 -8.25 -14.23 30.50
N LEU A 4 -7.82 -15.42 30.11
CA LEU A 4 -6.99 -15.69 28.93
C LEU A 4 -7.83 -15.67 27.64
N ILE A 5 -9.06 -16.15 27.68
CA ILE A 5 -9.98 -16.14 26.53
C ILE A 5 -10.41 -14.70 26.20
N ASN A 6 -10.72 -13.88 27.20
CA ASN A 6 -11.05 -12.46 26.99
C ASN A 6 -9.86 -11.63 26.46
N THR A 7 -8.63 -11.99 26.79
CA THR A 7 -7.44 -11.29 26.28
C THR A 7 -7.15 -11.67 24.81
N SER A 8 -7.38 -12.90 24.38
CA SER A 8 -7.21 -13.32 23.00
C SER A 8 -8.15 -12.55 22.04
N ASN A 9 -9.41 -12.43 22.39
CA ASN A 9 -10.39 -11.67 21.59
C ASN A 9 -9.98 -10.19 21.40
N ASN A 10 -9.41 -9.56 22.43
CA ASN A 10 -8.96 -8.18 22.34
C ASN A 10 -7.78 -7.98 21.36
N PHE A 11 -6.86 -8.95 21.28
CA PHE A 11 -5.74 -8.88 20.33
C PHE A 11 -6.20 -9.05 18.89
N GLU A 12 -7.07 -10.03 18.62
CA GLU A 12 -7.64 -10.25 17.30
C GLU A 12 -8.44 -9.03 16.80
N GLN A 13 -9.26 -8.44 17.69
CA GLN A 13 -10.01 -7.22 17.37
C GLN A 13 -9.06 -6.04 17.06
N PHE A 14 -7.96 -5.90 17.82
CA PHE A 14 -6.94 -4.90 17.57
C PHE A 14 -6.32 -5.08 16.19
N ILE A 15 -5.85 -6.28 15.87
CA ILE A 15 -5.25 -6.60 14.57
C ILE A 15 -6.21 -6.32 13.42
N ASN A 16 -7.45 -6.81 13.52
CA ASN A 16 -8.47 -6.63 12.49
C ASN A 16 -8.77 -5.14 12.25
N LYS A 17 -8.96 -4.36 13.31
CA LYS A 17 -9.20 -2.91 13.22
C LYS A 17 -8.06 -2.19 12.50
N HIS A 18 -6.83 -2.40 12.94
CA HIS A 18 -5.68 -1.66 12.40
C HIS A 18 -5.26 -2.12 11.02
N PHE A 19 -5.45 -3.40 10.68
CA PHE A 19 -5.29 -3.89 9.32
C PHE A 19 -6.26 -3.17 8.36
N LYS A 20 -7.54 -3.04 8.72
CA LYS A 20 -8.55 -2.35 7.90
C LYS A 20 -8.22 -0.87 7.68
N ILE A 21 -7.79 -0.17 8.73
CA ILE A 21 -7.38 1.24 8.61
C ILE A 21 -6.14 1.37 7.72
N SER A 22 -5.17 0.48 7.87
CA SER A 22 -3.95 0.49 7.05
C SER A 22 -4.25 0.19 5.57
N ILE A 23 -5.16 -0.73 5.27
CA ILE A 23 -5.65 -0.96 3.91
C ILE A 23 -6.34 0.29 3.34
N ALA A 24 -7.05 1.07 4.17
CA ALA A 24 -7.64 2.32 3.71
C ALA A 24 -6.57 3.36 3.32
N PHE A 25 -5.51 3.54 4.13
CA PHE A 25 -4.38 4.39 3.75
C PHE A 25 -3.67 3.89 2.47
N PHE A 26 -3.52 2.59 2.34
CA PHE A 26 -2.97 1.99 1.13
C PHE A 26 -3.83 2.30 -0.10
N ALA A 27 -5.17 2.20 0.02
CA ALA A 27 -6.10 2.54 -1.05
C ALA A 27 -6.04 4.04 -1.42
N ILE A 28 -5.90 4.94 -0.43
CA ILE A 28 -5.66 6.36 -0.69
C ILE A 28 -4.37 6.55 -1.49
N GLY A 29 -3.30 5.84 -1.14
CA GLY A 29 -2.05 5.87 -1.91
C GLY A 29 -2.22 5.40 -3.36
N LEU A 30 -2.99 4.33 -3.60
CA LEU A 30 -3.32 3.88 -4.97
C LEU A 30 -4.12 4.94 -5.73
N PHE A 31 -5.07 5.60 -5.08
CA PHE A 31 -5.84 6.68 -5.68
C PHE A 31 -4.96 7.85 -6.14
N PHE A 32 -4.02 8.29 -5.30
CA PHE A 32 -3.04 9.31 -5.70
C PHE A 32 -2.12 8.84 -6.84
N GLY A 33 -1.82 7.55 -6.91
CA GLY A 33 -1.11 6.95 -8.04
C GLY A 33 -1.89 7.04 -9.36
N ILE A 34 -3.23 6.87 -9.31
CA ILE A 34 -4.09 7.07 -10.48
C ILE A 34 -4.08 8.54 -10.90
N ILE A 35 -4.23 9.50 -9.97
CA ILE A 35 -4.16 10.94 -10.28
C ILE A 35 -2.80 11.29 -10.92
N TYR A 36 -1.70 10.79 -10.35
CA TYR A 36 -0.37 10.95 -10.94
C TYR A 36 -0.31 10.42 -12.37
N SER A 37 -0.88 9.24 -12.60
CA SER A 37 -0.92 8.62 -13.92
C SER A 37 -1.74 9.43 -14.92
N LEU A 38 -2.87 10.00 -14.51
CA LEU A 38 -3.69 10.91 -15.33
C LEU A 38 -2.94 12.21 -15.66
N ASN A 39 -2.22 12.78 -14.71
CA ASN A 39 -1.38 13.96 -14.95
C ASN A 39 -0.34 13.68 -16.06
N LEU A 40 0.29 12.50 -16.06
CA LEU A 40 1.25 12.12 -17.10
C LEU A 40 0.60 11.91 -18.48
N LEU A 41 -0.70 11.64 -18.54
CA LEU A 41 -1.48 11.56 -19.78
C LEU A 41 -1.93 12.94 -20.29
N GLY A 42 -1.56 14.02 -19.61
CA GLY A 42 -1.93 15.38 -19.99
C GLY A 42 -3.26 15.87 -19.41
N PHE A 43 -3.93 15.10 -18.55
CA PHE A 43 -5.06 15.57 -17.76
C PHE A 43 -4.53 16.41 -16.59
N ASN A 44 -3.94 17.56 -16.91
CA ASN A 44 -3.39 18.44 -15.89
C ASN A 44 -4.56 19.10 -15.13
N ILE A 45 -4.71 18.71 -13.88
CA ILE A 45 -5.43 19.52 -12.92
C ILE A 45 -4.45 20.66 -12.59
N ASP A 46 -4.73 21.86 -13.12
CA ASP A 46 -3.87 23.03 -12.94
C ASP A 46 -4.01 23.54 -11.50
N SER A 47 -3.31 22.86 -10.60
CA SER A 47 -3.32 23.12 -9.17
C SER A 47 -1.91 23.01 -8.60
N GLN A 48 -1.51 23.99 -7.80
CA GLN A 48 -0.25 23.93 -7.07
C GLN A 48 -0.16 22.68 -6.15
N THR A 49 -1.30 22.17 -5.69
CA THR A 49 -1.41 21.04 -4.76
C THR A 49 -1.42 19.69 -5.46
N LEU A 50 -2.14 19.56 -6.57
CA LEU A 50 -2.32 18.29 -7.29
C LEU A 50 -1.37 18.13 -8.49
N ASN A 51 -0.21 18.78 -8.45
CA ASN A 51 0.80 18.61 -9.47
C ASN A 51 1.43 17.20 -9.46
N PRO A 52 2.05 16.76 -10.57
CA PRO A 52 2.60 15.40 -10.68
C PRO A 52 3.62 15.05 -9.59
N VAL A 53 4.42 16.02 -9.15
CA VAL A 53 5.46 15.81 -8.13
C VAL A 53 4.84 15.46 -6.77
N ASN A 54 3.84 16.24 -6.34
CA ASN A 54 3.14 16.00 -5.08
C ASN A 54 2.36 14.68 -5.12
N MET A 55 1.66 14.40 -6.22
CA MET A 55 0.88 13.18 -6.39
C MET A 55 1.76 11.93 -6.34
N ARG A 56 2.91 11.96 -7.01
CA ARG A 56 3.91 10.90 -6.94
C ARG A 56 4.44 10.72 -5.53
N ALA A 57 4.81 11.80 -4.86
CA ALA A 57 5.35 11.77 -3.50
C ALA A 57 4.35 11.16 -2.51
N ILE A 58 3.07 11.54 -2.58
CA ILE A 58 2.01 10.98 -1.73
C ILE A 58 1.78 9.50 -2.06
N HIS A 59 1.71 9.14 -3.35
CA HIS A 59 1.57 7.76 -3.77
C HIS A 59 2.67 6.88 -3.16
N ILE A 60 3.94 7.19 -3.39
CA ILE A 60 5.07 6.41 -2.90
C ILE A 60 5.07 6.35 -1.37
N SER A 61 4.89 7.49 -0.71
CA SER A 61 4.94 7.57 0.75
C SER A 61 3.80 6.80 1.42
N LEU A 62 2.57 6.82 0.88
CA LEU A 62 1.46 6.05 1.43
C LEU A 62 1.56 4.56 1.12
N MET A 63 2.04 4.16 -0.08
CA MET A 63 2.31 2.76 -0.37
C MET A 63 3.31 2.19 0.64
N LEU A 64 4.32 2.97 0.98
CA LEU A 64 5.34 2.59 1.94
C LEU A 64 4.81 2.70 3.38
N TYR A 65 4.58 3.91 3.89
CA TYR A 65 4.30 4.16 5.32
C TYR A 65 2.87 3.85 5.75
N GLY A 66 1.90 3.92 4.83
CA GLY A 66 0.49 3.65 5.13
C GLY A 66 0.19 2.18 5.42
N PHE A 67 0.99 1.26 4.86
CA PHE A 67 0.74 -0.18 5.00
C PHE A 67 1.96 -0.97 5.47
N VAL A 68 3.07 -0.95 4.74
CA VAL A 68 4.14 -1.93 4.89
C VAL A 68 4.85 -1.86 6.25
N PRO A 69 5.57 -0.78 6.65
CA PRO A 69 6.32 -0.77 7.90
C PRO A 69 5.41 -0.86 9.12
N LEU A 70 4.24 -0.23 9.06
CA LEU A 70 3.27 -0.29 10.15
C LEU A 70 2.79 -1.73 10.40
N MET A 71 2.43 -2.45 9.33
CA MET A 71 1.96 -3.83 9.46
C MET A 71 3.11 -4.79 9.81
N LEU A 72 4.30 -4.62 9.24
CA LEU A 72 5.47 -5.41 9.62
C LEU A 72 5.87 -5.20 11.08
N SER A 73 5.64 -4.01 11.65
CA SER A 73 5.94 -3.75 13.05
C SER A 73 5.14 -4.63 14.02
N TYR A 74 4.03 -5.21 13.58
CA TYR A 74 3.25 -6.13 14.41
C TYR A 74 3.80 -7.56 14.43
N LEU A 75 4.74 -7.93 13.56
CA LEU A 75 5.30 -9.27 13.47
C LEU A 75 5.84 -9.82 14.81
N PRO A 76 6.63 -9.07 15.60
CA PRO A 76 7.06 -9.55 16.91
C PRO A 76 5.89 -9.83 17.88
N PHE A 77 4.85 -8.99 17.86
CA PHE A 77 3.69 -9.17 18.74
C PHE A 77 2.84 -10.36 18.34
N LEU A 78 2.67 -10.60 17.04
CA LEU A 78 2.00 -11.81 16.51
C LEU A 78 2.73 -13.08 16.95
N LEU A 79 4.07 -13.08 16.84
CA LEU A 79 4.90 -14.21 17.27
C LEU A 79 4.82 -14.43 18.79
N ILE A 80 4.94 -13.38 19.59
CA ILE A 80 4.85 -13.47 21.06
C ILE A 80 3.46 -13.94 21.46
N ASN A 81 2.40 -13.40 20.83
CA ASN A 81 1.04 -13.84 21.09
C ASN A 81 0.85 -15.33 20.78
N LYS A 82 1.41 -15.83 19.67
CA LYS A 82 1.40 -17.25 19.33
C LYS A 82 2.14 -18.12 20.35
N GLU A 83 3.28 -17.66 20.89
CA GLU A 83 4.15 -18.44 21.77
C GLU A 83 3.71 -18.39 23.25
N VAL A 84 3.29 -17.24 23.75
CA VAL A 84 3.06 -17.00 25.19
C VAL A 84 1.79 -16.21 25.51
N GLY A 85 1.03 -15.77 24.50
CA GLY A 85 -0.16 -14.96 24.66
C GLY A 85 0.11 -13.45 24.60
N ASN A 86 -0.86 -12.64 25.00
CA ASN A 86 -0.79 -11.19 24.88
C ASN A 86 -0.83 -10.46 26.23
N SER A 87 -0.40 -9.19 26.23
CA SER A 87 -0.40 -8.29 27.39
C SER A 87 -1.40 -7.17 27.20
N ARG A 88 -2.39 -7.04 28.12
CA ARG A 88 -3.36 -5.93 28.08
C ARG A 88 -2.68 -4.56 28.16
N GLU A 89 -1.66 -4.41 28.99
CA GLU A 89 -0.89 -3.16 29.07
C GLU A 89 -0.07 -2.94 27.78
N GLY A 90 0.56 -4.02 27.27
CA GLY A 90 1.29 -3.97 26.01
C GLY A 90 0.42 -3.55 24.84
N LEU A 91 -0.85 -4.03 24.77
CA LEU A 91 -1.80 -3.61 23.75
C LEU A 91 -2.18 -2.12 23.86
N ARG A 92 -2.24 -1.54 25.07
CA ARG A 92 -2.48 -0.10 25.23
C ARG A 92 -1.35 0.71 24.61
N TYR A 93 -0.09 0.37 24.90
CA TYR A 93 1.06 1.04 24.30
C TYR A 93 1.14 0.82 22.79
N LEU A 94 0.83 -0.37 22.31
CA LEU A 94 0.79 -0.67 20.87
C LEU A 94 -0.31 0.13 20.16
N ASN A 95 -1.44 0.37 20.82
CA ASN A 95 -2.50 1.22 20.27
C ASN A 95 -2.06 2.71 20.22
N LEU A 96 -1.33 3.20 21.22
CA LEU A 96 -0.77 4.56 21.21
C LEU A 96 0.28 4.71 20.09
N TYR A 97 1.19 3.74 19.94
CA TYR A 97 2.11 3.68 18.81
C TYR A 97 1.38 3.82 17.48
N THR A 98 0.34 3.02 17.27
CA THR A 98 -0.42 3.01 16.02
C THR A 98 -1.19 4.31 15.80
N LEU A 99 -1.76 4.90 16.86
CA LEU A 99 -2.45 6.19 16.76
C LEU A 99 -1.51 7.32 16.36
N ILE A 100 -0.32 7.38 16.96
CA ILE A 100 0.70 8.40 16.61
C ILE A 100 1.18 8.19 15.17
N TRP A 101 1.31 6.93 14.74
CA TRP A 101 1.62 6.62 13.34
C TRP A 101 0.54 7.13 12.38
N TYR A 102 -0.75 7.01 12.71
CA TYR A 102 -1.83 7.59 11.89
C TYR A 102 -1.78 9.11 11.87
N ILE A 103 -1.47 9.74 12.98
CA ILE A 103 -1.26 11.19 13.04
C ILE A 103 -0.10 11.58 12.09
N PHE A 104 1.01 10.85 12.13
CA PHE A 104 2.10 11.03 11.18
C PHE A 104 1.63 10.90 9.73
N LEU A 105 0.83 9.88 9.37
CA LEU A 105 0.34 9.70 7.99
C LEU A 105 -0.52 10.89 7.53
N VAL A 106 -1.38 11.41 8.39
CA VAL A 106 -2.21 12.58 8.06
C VAL A 106 -1.34 13.80 7.82
N PHE A 107 -0.41 14.10 8.73
CA PHE A 107 0.52 15.23 8.56
C PHE A 107 1.43 15.06 7.33
N MET A 108 1.85 13.84 7.04
CA MET A 108 2.63 13.50 5.84
C MET A 108 1.84 13.85 4.57
N ILE A 109 0.58 13.43 4.46
CA ILE A 109 -0.27 13.76 3.30
C ILE A 109 -0.41 15.28 3.17
N VAL A 110 -0.75 15.97 4.27
CA VAL A 110 -0.93 17.42 4.25
C VAL A 110 0.38 18.14 3.86
N SER A 111 1.52 17.75 4.41
CA SER A 111 2.80 18.38 4.07
C SER A 111 3.17 18.19 2.60
N LEU A 112 2.91 17.00 2.04
CA LEU A 112 3.19 16.69 0.64
C LEU A 112 2.21 17.42 -0.30
N LEU A 113 0.92 17.56 0.07
CA LEU A 113 -0.03 18.39 -0.67
C LEU A 113 0.39 19.87 -0.70
N LEU A 114 1.02 20.35 0.37
CA LEU A 114 1.59 21.71 0.44
C LEU A 114 2.95 21.85 -0.26
N GLY A 115 3.39 20.83 -0.99
CA GLY A 115 4.63 20.84 -1.76
C GLY A 115 5.91 20.69 -0.93
N LYS A 116 5.81 20.33 0.36
CA LYS A 116 6.98 20.07 1.21
C LYS A 116 7.51 18.66 0.97
N ASN A 117 8.05 18.43 -0.23
CA ASN A 117 8.70 17.18 -0.59
C ASN A 117 10.23 17.35 -0.65
N ARG A 118 10.97 16.26 -0.45
CA ARG A 118 12.44 16.25 -0.42
C ARG A 118 13.06 15.71 -1.70
N GLY A 119 12.24 15.15 -2.60
CA GLY A 119 12.73 14.47 -3.81
C GLY A 119 13.43 13.13 -3.55
N LEU A 120 13.28 12.54 -2.36
CA LEU A 120 13.91 11.28 -1.95
C LEU A 120 12.88 10.15 -2.01
N ALA A 121 13.13 9.12 -2.81
CA ALA A 121 12.17 8.06 -3.15
C ALA A 121 11.54 7.34 -1.92
N PHE A 122 12.24 7.27 -0.78
CA PHE A 122 11.76 6.60 0.43
C PHE A 122 11.51 7.55 1.62
N TYR A 123 11.92 8.81 1.52
CA TYR A 123 11.87 9.83 2.57
C TYR A 123 11.38 11.16 2.01
N ASP A 124 10.37 11.13 1.18
CA ASP A 124 9.91 12.30 0.43
C ASP A 124 9.17 13.32 1.30
N PHE A 125 8.66 12.91 2.44
CA PHE A 125 7.96 13.77 3.39
C PHE A 125 8.93 14.70 4.15
N ALA A 126 8.38 15.77 4.74
CA ALA A 126 9.14 16.74 5.51
C ALA A 126 9.92 16.08 6.66
N TYR A 127 11.20 16.38 6.80
CA TYR A 127 12.11 15.75 7.77
C TYR A 127 11.68 15.95 9.22
N GLU A 128 10.97 17.04 9.53
CA GLU A 128 10.43 17.32 10.85
C GLU A 128 9.46 16.25 11.34
N LEU A 129 8.78 15.58 10.42
CA LEU A 129 7.81 14.52 10.75
C LEU A 129 8.49 13.27 11.33
N ASN A 130 9.80 13.13 11.20
CA ASN A 130 10.54 12.05 11.87
C ASN A 130 10.39 12.10 13.40
N PHE A 131 10.13 13.29 13.97
CA PHE A 131 9.82 13.41 15.39
C PHE A 131 8.59 12.57 15.79
N LEU A 132 7.52 12.58 14.99
CA LEU A 132 6.33 11.78 15.26
C LEU A 132 6.64 10.29 15.20
N LEU A 133 7.45 9.85 14.23
CA LEU A 133 7.88 8.46 14.13
C LEU A 133 8.77 8.05 15.30
N ALA A 134 9.69 8.90 15.72
CA ALA A 134 10.53 8.66 16.89
C ALA A 134 9.69 8.57 18.17
N PHE A 135 8.72 9.48 18.34
CA PHE A 135 7.79 9.46 19.47
C PHE A 135 6.92 8.21 19.47
N ALA A 136 6.39 7.79 18.31
CA ALA A 136 5.70 6.51 18.17
C ALA A 136 6.61 5.34 18.58
N GLY A 137 7.88 5.37 18.17
CA GLY A 137 8.87 4.34 18.50
C GLY A 137 9.07 4.13 20.00
N LEU A 138 8.94 5.17 20.82
CA LEU A 138 9.00 5.03 22.29
C LEU A 138 7.85 4.15 22.82
N PHE A 139 6.64 4.36 22.34
CA PHE A 139 5.49 3.52 22.72
C PHE A 139 5.61 2.09 22.18
N TYR A 140 6.24 1.92 21.01
CA TYR A 140 6.56 0.60 20.49
C TYR A 140 7.51 -0.17 21.42
N ILE A 141 8.57 0.47 21.90
CA ILE A 141 9.52 -0.12 22.87
C ILE A 141 8.79 -0.52 24.16
N LEU A 142 7.94 0.37 24.69
CA LEU A 142 7.14 0.08 25.89
C LEU A 142 6.20 -1.11 25.68
N ALA A 143 5.53 -1.17 24.52
CA ALA A 143 4.68 -2.29 24.16
C ALA A 143 5.48 -3.60 24.11
N LEU A 144 6.61 -3.60 23.41
CA LEU A 144 7.48 -4.76 23.27
C LEU A 144 8.00 -5.25 24.62
N TYR A 145 8.43 -4.35 25.49
CA TYR A 145 8.85 -4.68 26.84
C TYR A 145 7.73 -5.39 27.64
N LYS A 146 6.49 -4.89 27.58
CA LYS A 146 5.34 -5.51 28.26
C LYS A 146 4.99 -6.89 27.71
N PHE A 147 5.13 -7.10 26.41
CA PHE A 147 4.95 -8.42 25.80
C PHE A 147 6.06 -9.39 26.17
N ILE A 148 7.33 -8.94 26.16
CA ILE A 148 8.47 -9.77 26.55
C ILE A 148 8.39 -10.21 28.01
N LYS A 149 7.86 -9.36 28.89
CA LYS A 149 7.67 -9.71 30.31
C LYS A 149 6.82 -10.97 30.51
N LEU A 150 5.96 -11.34 29.55
CA LEU A 150 5.18 -12.59 29.62
C LEU A 150 6.07 -13.85 29.67
N TYR A 151 7.23 -13.83 29.04
CA TYR A 151 8.18 -14.97 29.12
C TYR A 151 8.73 -15.18 30.52
N THR A 152 8.84 -14.13 31.36
CA THR A 152 9.31 -14.26 32.74
C THR A 152 8.30 -14.90 33.68
N VAL A 153 7.03 -14.87 33.31
CA VAL A 153 5.92 -15.47 34.11
C VAL A 153 5.78 -16.97 33.84
N LEU A 154 6.33 -17.46 32.73
CA LEU A 154 6.24 -18.86 32.31
C LEU A 154 7.55 -19.61 32.64
N PRO A 155 7.60 -20.46 33.70
CA PRO A 155 8.83 -21.01 34.26
C PRO A 155 9.65 -21.88 33.31
N HIS A 156 9.06 -22.35 32.22
CA HIS A 156 9.71 -23.27 31.26
C HIS A 156 10.01 -22.63 29.90
N LYS A 157 9.70 -21.36 29.66
CA LYS A 157 9.93 -20.71 28.36
C LYS A 157 11.08 -19.70 28.47
N LYS A 158 12.19 -20.01 27.80
CA LYS A 158 13.32 -19.08 27.65
C LYS A 158 13.03 -18.05 26.57
N LEU A 159 13.45 -16.79 26.80
CA LEU A 159 13.35 -15.72 25.82
C LEU A 159 14.13 -16.08 24.55
N PRO A 160 13.47 -16.20 23.37
CA PRO A 160 14.14 -16.56 22.12
C PRO A 160 15.22 -15.54 21.71
N MET A 161 16.25 -16.02 21.02
CA MET A 161 17.36 -15.16 20.57
C MET A 161 16.88 -14.06 19.60
N TRP A 162 15.92 -14.35 18.73
CA TRP A 162 15.37 -13.38 17.79
C TRP A 162 14.74 -12.16 18.51
N ILE A 163 14.07 -12.37 19.66
CA ILE A 163 13.50 -11.26 20.45
C ILE A 163 14.63 -10.40 21.03
N LYS A 164 15.72 -11.01 21.51
CA LYS A 164 16.87 -10.27 22.03
C LYS A 164 17.50 -9.38 20.96
N VAL A 165 17.60 -9.88 19.73
CA VAL A 165 18.11 -9.11 18.58
C VAL A 165 17.14 -8.00 18.21
N CYS A 166 15.85 -8.29 18.04
CA CYS A 166 14.82 -7.29 17.74
C CYS A 166 14.80 -6.16 18.79
N LEU A 167 14.89 -6.51 20.08
CA LEU A 167 14.88 -5.52 21.15
C LEU A 167 16.04 -4.53 21.02
N ARG A 168 17.24 -5.00 20.70
CA ARG A 168 18.41 -4.14 20.51
C ARG A 168 18.23 -3.20 19.32
N VAL A 169 17.80 -3.71 18.19
CA VAL A 169 17.57 -2.92 16.97
C VAL A 169 16.48 -1.88 17.20
N VAL A 170 15.35 -2.28 17.75
CA VAL A 170 14.20 -1.40 17.98
C VAL A 170 14.49 -0.30 19.00
N THR A 171 15.32 -0.58 20.01
CA THR A 171 15.71 0.44 21.00
C THR A 171 16.52 1.58 20.37
N ILE A 172 17.30 1.31 19.33
CA ILE A 172 18.11 2.31 18.63
C ILE A 172 17.26 3.12 17.63
N ALA A 173 16.23 2.50 17.02
CA ALA A 173 15.48 3.09 15.92
C ALA A 173 14.89 4.50 16.19
N PRO A 174 14.24 4.82 17.32
CA PRO A 174 13.73 6.17 17.59
C PRO A 174 14.82 7.25 17.59
N PHE A 175 16.00 6.94 18.11
CA PHE A 175 17.14 7.86 18.13
C PHE A 175 17.68 8.08 16.72
N THR A 176 17.74 7.02 15.90
CA THR A 176 18.12 7.12 14.49
C THR A 176 17.14 8.03 13.73
N LEU A 177 15.83 7.90 13.99
CA LEU A 177 14.82 8.76 13.38
C LEU A 177 14.98 10.23 13.76
N LEU A 178 15.41 10.53 15.01
CA LEU A 178 15.73 11.91 15.41
C LEU A 178 16.94 12.47 14.66
N ILE A 179 17.96 11.64 14.41
CA ILE A 179 19.11 12.04 13.56
C ILE A 179 18.63 12.38 12.15
N LEU A 180 17.68 11.63 11.60
CA LEU A 180 17.10 11.88 10.27
C LEU A 180 16.25 13.17 10.19
N MET A 181 16.01 13.86 11.29
CA MET A 181 15.45 15.23 11.28
C MET A 181 16.43 16.27 10.69
N ASN A 182 17.71 15.97 10.63
CA ASN A 182 18.65 16.84 9.93
C ASN A 182 18.38 16.78 8.41
N PRO A 183 18.10 17.92 7.76
CA PRO A 183 17.72 17.95 6.34
C PRO A 183 18.85 17.51 5.40
N THR A 184 20.10 17.53 5.86
CA THR A 184 21.26 17.11 5.04
C THR A 184 21.48 15.60 5.06
N ILE A 185 20.93 14.87 6.05
CA ILE A 185 21.07 13.43 6.17
C ILE A 185 20.06 12.73 5.26
N GLY A 186 20.54 11.77 4.46
CA GLY A 186 19.73 11.04 3.48
C GLY A 186 19.60 11.73 2.12
N GLN A 187 20.17 12.92 1.94
CA GLN A 187 20.28 13.59 0.62
C GLN A 187 21.51 13.17 -0.17
N VAL A 188 22.31 12.27 0.36
CA VAL A 188 23.65 11.93 -0.14
C VAL A 188 23.63 10.86 -1.23
N GLU A 189 22.55 10.67 -1.92
CA GLU A 189 22.67 10.03 -3.22
C GLU A 189 23.25 11.08 -4.17
N SER A 190 24.57 11.11 -4.19
CA SER A 190 25.27 11.94 -5.17
C SER A 190 24.76 11.59 -6.56
N THR A 191 24.60 12.62 -7.36
CA THR A 191 24.26 12.53 -8.79
C THR A 191 25.22 11.64 -9.58
N VAL A 192 26.36 11.31 -9.05
CA VAL A 192 27.30 10.30 -9.54
C VAL A 192 26.90 8.95 -8.94
N SER A 193 25.72 8.52 -9.28
CA SER A 193 25.25 7.22 -8.86
C SER A 193 26.08 6.13 -9.53
N GLY A 194 27.09 5.69 -8.82
CA GLY A 194 27.61 4.36 -8.97
C GLY A 194 26.52 3.32 -8.72
N PRO A 195 26.77 2.07 -8.97
CA PRO A 195 25.88 1.00 -8.53
C PRO A 195 25.67 1.10 -7.01
N HIS A 196 24.46 0.74 -6.57
CA HIS A 196 24.09 0.74 -5.15
C HIS A 196 24.09 -0.70 -4.61
N GLY A 197 25.11 -1.49 -4.95
CA GLY A 197 25.16 -2.90 -4.63
C GLY A 197 25.14 -3.19 -3.14
N ASP A 198 25.83 -2.39 -2.34
CA ASP A 198 25.80 -2.50 -0.89
C ASP A 198 24.43 -2.11 -0.31
N ASN A 199 23.76 -1.08 -0.83
CA ASN A 199 22.42 -0.69 -0.42
C ASN A 199 21.39 -1.79 -0.73
N THR A 200 21.45 -2.36 -1.94
CA THR A 200 20.57 -3.45 -2.35
C THR A 200 20.80 -4.68 -1.50
N LEU A 201 22.07 -5.04 -1.27
CA LEU A 201 22.43 -6.15 -0.38
C LEU A 201 21.93 -5.91 1.05
N GLY A 202 22.04 -4.67 1.56
CA GLY A 202 21.55 -4.29 2.88
C GLY A 202 20.03 -4.41 3.01
N MET A 203 19.28 -3.98 1.98
CA MET A 203 17.81 -4.15 1.96
C MET A 203 17.40 -5.63 1.92
N SER A 204 18.02 -6.43 1.05
CA SER A 204 17.76 -7.86 0.98
C SER A 204 18.13 -8.56 2.29
N LEU A 205 19.23 -8.16 2.91
CA LEU A 205 19.67 -8.66 4.21
C LEU A 205 18.64 -8.37 5.32
N ALA A 206 17.93 -7.25 5.26
CA ALA A 206 16.87 -6.92 6.20
C ALA A 206 15.59 -7.75 5.95
N LEU A 207 15.28 -8.08 4.70
CA LEU A 207 14.10 -8.87 4.34
C LEU A 207 14.21 -10.35 4.73
N ILE A 208 15.39 -10.95 4.66
CA ILE A 208 15.60 -12.39 4.95
C ILE A 208 15.17 -12.75 6.39
N PRO A 209 15.60 -12.05 7.45
CA PRO A 209 15.09 -12.30 8.80
C PRO A 209 13.58 -12.15 8.92
N ILE A 210 12.98 -11.20 8.19
CA ILE A 210 11.53 -11.00 8.16
C ILE A 210 10.84 -12.22 7.56
N TYR A 211 11.29 -12.73 6.41
CA TYR A 211 10.78 -13.99 5.84
C TYR A 211 10.92 -15.16 6.82
N TYR A 212 12.06 -15.29 7.48
CA TYR A 212 12.25 -16.32 8.50
C TYR A 212 11.21 -16.22 9.62
N LEU A 213 10.97 -15.02 10.15
CA LEU A 213 10.01 -14.81 11.22
C LEU A 213 8.56 -15.01 10.76
N ILE A 214 8.23 -14.64 9.52
CA ILE A 214 6.91 -14.89 8.93
C ILE A 214 6.68 -16.40 8.76
N ILE A 215 7.65 -17.13 8.22
CA ILE A 215 7.55 -18.59 8.11
C ILE A 215 7.36 -19.20 9.49
N LYS A 216 8.14 -18.76 10.50
CA LYS A 216 7.99 -19.22 11.88
C LYS A 216 6.59 -18.88 12.44
N LEU A 217 6.03 -17.71 12.11
CA LEU A 217 4.69 -17.32 12.52
C LEU A 217 3.62 -18.22 11.91
N LEU A 218 3.73 -18.52 10.62
CA LEU A 218 2.72 -19.25 9.86
C LEU A 218 2.82 -20.77 10.01
N ASN A 219 4.00 -21.28 10.33
CA ASN A 219 4.25 -22.74 10.41
C ASN A 219 3.44 -23.38 11.55
N GLU A 220 2.77 -24.49 11.27
CA GLU A 220 1.93 -25.21 12.23
C GLU A 220 2.73 -25.99 13.27
N GLY A 221 3.96 -26.39 12.92
CA GLY A 221 4.89 -27.13 13.79
C GLY A 221 6.17 -26.35 14.11
N GLU A 222 7.18 -27.05 14.61
CA GLU A 222 8.52 -26.48 14.81
C GLU A 222 9.20 -26.26 13.46
N PHE A 223 9.57 -25.02 13.15
CA PHE A 223 10.32 -24.68 11.95
C PHE A 223 11.82 -24.63 12.27
N LYS A 224 12.60 -25.48 11.61
CA LYS A 224 14.06 -25.51 11.68
C LYS A 224 14.64 -24.95 10.38
N ALA A 225 15.19 -23.74 10.45
CA ALA A 225 15.87 -23.15 9.31
C ALA A 225 17.12 -23.97 8.92
N ARG A 226 17.24 -24.25 7.62
CA ARG A 226 18.42 -24.92 7.03
C ARG A 226 19.12 -23.96 6.07
N TRP A 227 20.35 -24.28 5.72
CA TRP A 227 21.18 -23.52 4.77
C TRP A 227 21.54 -22.10 5.21
N ASN A 228 21.63 -21.89 6.52
CA ASN A 228 21.91 -20.57 7.10
C ASN A 228 23.23 -19.96 6.61
N ILE A 229 24.17 -20.77 6.12
CA ILE A 229 25.43 -20.31 5.52
C ILE A 229 25.17 -19.35 4.34
N LEU A 230 24.11 -19.61 3.57
CA LEU A 230 23.71 -18.77 2.44
C LEU A 230 23.21 -17.37 2.86
N TRP A 231 22.90 -17.19 4.14
CA TRP A 231 22.62 -15.88 4.72
C TRP A 231 23.84 -15.27 5.39
N ILE A 232 24.70 -16.06 6.00
CA ILE A 232 25.90 -15.60 6.70
C ILE A 232 26.88 -14.98 5.71
N ILE A 233 27.09 -15.57 4.53
CA ILE A 233 28.03 -15.07 3.53
C ILE A 233 27.70 -13.63 3.11
N PRO A 234 26.50 -13.29 2.61
CA PRO A 234 26.14 -11.91 2.27
C PRO A 234 26.26 -10.95 3.45
N THR A 235 25.93 -11.43 4.67
CA THR A 235 26.03 -10.63 5.89
C THR A 235 27.47 -10.20 6.18
N VAL A 236 28.42 -11.13 6.08
CA VAL A 236 29.86 -10.84 6.30
C VAL A 236 30.36 -9.82 5.26
N PHE A 237 30.03 -10.00 4.00
CA PHE A 237 30.44 -9.07 2.95
C PHE A 237 29.80 -7.70 3.08
N TYR A 238 28.53 -7.62 3.50
CA TYR A 238 27.85 -6.36 3.77
C TYR A 238 28.56 -5.57 4.89
N PHE A 239 28.81 -6.19 6.03
CA PHE A 239 29.54 -5.51 7.10
C PHE A 239 30.99 -5.19 6.70
N GLY A 240 31.63 -6.05 5.91
CA GLY A 240 32.94 -5.76 5.32
C GLY A 240 32.92 -4.50 4.44
N SER A 241 31.88 -4.34 3.62
CA SER A 241 31.71 -3.14 2.78
C SER A 241 31.49 -1.86 3.60
N VAL A 242 30.74 -1.95 4.70
CA VAL A 242 30.56 -0.83 5.63
C VAL A 242 31.87 -0.42 6.26
N LEU A 243 32.66 -1.38 6.76
CA LEU A 243 33.99 -1.11 7.30
C LEU A 243 34.95 -0.52 6.27
N TYR A 244 34.93 -1.07 5.04
CA TYR A 244 35.72 -0.54 3.94
C TYR A 244 35.40 0.94 3.67
N ARG A 245 34.11 1.31 3.62
CA ARG A 245 33.68 2.71 3.43
C ARG A 245 34.14 3.64 4.54
N ILE A 246 34.12 3.15 5.79
CA ILE A 246 34.54 3.95 6.95
C ILE A 246 36.06 4.21 6.94
N PHE A 247 36.87 3.20 6.63
CA PHE A 247 38.32 3.28 6.79
C PHE A 247 39.08 3.58 5.51
N ILE A 248 38.56 3.22 4.34
CA ILE A 248 39.27 3.29 3.05
C ILE A 248 38.58 4.29 2.11
N GLY A 249 37.26 4.33 2.10
CA GLY A 249 36.49 5.23 1.24
C GLY A 249 35.50 4.52 0.32
N HIS A 250 35.17 5.15 -0.81
CA HIS A 250 34.15 4.64 -1.71
C HIS A 250 34.52 3.31 -2.35
N LEU A 251 33.51 2.45 -2.51
CA LEU A 251 33.66 1.20 -3.25
C LEU A 251 33.81 1.47 -4.75
N SER A 252 34.61 0.63 -5.42
CA SER A 252 34.68 0.63 -6.87
C SER A 252 33.42 0.00 -7.49
N TYR A 253 33.17 0.28 -8.78
CA TYR A 253 32.03 -0.30 -9.51
C TYR A 253 31.99 -1.85 -9.39
N ASN A 254 33.12 -2.51 -9.57
CA ASN A 254 33.20 -3.98 -9.51
C ASN A 254 32.92 -4.52 -8.10
N GLN A 255 33.32 -3.79 -7.05
CA GLN A 255 33.00 -4.16 -5.65
C GLN A 255 31.50 -4.03 -5.39
N GLU A 256 30.88 -2.94 -5.83
CA GLU A 256 29.43 -2.74 -5.72
C GLU A 256 28.66 -3.83 -6.48
N TRP A 257 29.09 -4.16 -7.69
CA TRP A 257 28.45 -5.22 -8.47
C TRP A 257 28.60 -6.60 -7.83
N PHE A 258 29.78 -6.92 -7.30
CA PHE A 258 29.97 -8.16 -6.54
C PHE A 258 28.99 -8.26 -5.35
N LEU A 259 28.80 -7.17 -4.61
CA LEU A 259 27.84 -7.13 -3.49
C LEU A 259 26.40 -7.33 -3.99
N GLN A 260 26.05 -6.76 -5.15
CA GLN A 260 24.74 -6.97 -5.77
C GLN A 260 24.51 -8.46 -6.09
N TYR A 261 25.48 -9.16 -6.66
CA TYR A 261 25.36 -10.60 -6.95
C TYR A 261 25.15 -11.47 -5.74
N LEU A 262 25.60 -11.06 -4.56
CA LEU A 262 25.40 -11.83 -3.33
C LEU A 262 23.93 -11.97 -2.94
N THR A 263 23.05 -11.10 -3.43
CA THR A 263 21.59 -11.22 -3.22
C THR A 263 21.04 -12.51 -3.80
N LEU A 264 21.62 -13.03 -4.88
CA LEU A 264 21.21 -14.29 -5.50
C LEU A 264 21.39 -15.51 -4.61
N LEU A 265 22.20 -15.45 -3.55
CA LEU A 265 22.33 -16.50 -2.55
C LEU A 265 21.06 -16.69 -1.72
N TYR A 266 20.17 -15.69 -1.67
CA TYR A 266 18.90 -15.81 -0.96
C TYR A 266 17.87 -16.66 -1.71
N VAL A 267 18.01 -16.82 -3.04
CA VAL A 267 17.11 -17.63 -3.87
C VAL A 267 16.99 -19.08 -3.35
N PRO A 268 18.09 -19.86 -3.28
CA PRO A 268 18.01 -21.23 -2.78
C PRO A 268 17.64 -21.28 -1.29
N LEU A 269 18.04 -20.28 -0.50
CA LEU A 269 17.70 -20.18 0.92
C LEU A 269 16.19 -20.07 1.13
N LEU A 270 15.53 -19.09 0.51
CA LEU A 270 14.09 -18.86 0.64
C LEU A 270 13.27 -20.01 0.06
N TYR A 271 13.69 -20.56 -1.09
CA TYR A 271 13.06 -21.74 -1.66
C TYR A 271 13.09 -22.93 -0.70
N ARG A 272 14.24 -23.18 -0.06
CA ARG A 272 14.39 -24.27 0.92
C ARG A 272 13.51 -24.05 2.14
N TRP A 273 13.52 -22.86 2.71
CA TRP A 273 12.67 -22.52 3.85
C TRP A 273 11.19 -22.67 3.53
N TYR A 274 10.77 -22.19 2.34
CA TYR A 274 9.41 -22.37 1.86
C TYR A 274 9.03 -23.84 1.73
N LYS A 275 9.90 -24.67 1.12
CA LYS A 275 9.67 -26.09 0.92
C LYS A 275 9.57 -26.87 2.24
N ASP A 276 10.42 -26.54 3.20
CA ASP A 276 10.48 -27.20 4.50
C ASP A 276 9.36 -26.74 5.47
N SER A 277 8.60 -25.70 5.11
CA SER A 277 7.54 -25.15 5.95
C SER A 277 6.22 -25.91 5.84
N GLN A 278 5.52 -26.04 6.98
CA GLN A 278 4.16 -26.58 7.09
C GLN A 278 3.19 -25.41 7.32
N ILE A 279 2.77 -24.77 6.25
CA ILE A 279 1.92 -23.57 6.25
C ILE A 279 0.61 -23.92 5.55
N SER A 280 -0.52 -23.34 6.02
CA SER A 280 -1.82 -23.52 5.37
C SER A 280 -1.79 -23.05 3.90
N ASP A 281 -2.59 -23.69 3.03
CA ASP A 281 -2.53 -23.47 1.57
C ASP A 281 -2.67 -22.02 1.15
N VAL A 282 -3.56 -21.26 1.77
CA VAL A 282 -3.81 -19.85 1.39
C VAL A 282 -2.61 -18.97 1.77
N ALA A 283 -2.09 -19.12 3.00
CA ALA A 283 -0.90 -18.40 3.46
C ALA A 283 0.35 -18.82 2.65
N LYS A 284 0.46 -20.10 2.31
CA LYS A 284 1.56 -20.64 1.51
C LYS A 284 1.57 -20.06 0.10
N LYS A 285 0.40 -19.91 -0.54
CA LYS A 285 0.28 -19.27 -1.85
C LYS A 285 0.66 -17.79 -1.82
N ALA A 286 0.19 -17.04 -0.82
CA ALA A 286 0.55 -15.63 -0.66
C ALA A 286 2.06 -15.46 -0.43
N LEU A 287 2.65 -16.28 0.43
CA LEU A 287 4.09 -16.28 0.67
C LEU A 287 4.89 -16.68 -0.59
N LEU A 288 4.40 -17.65 -1.38
CA LEU A 288 5.02 -18.02 -2.65
C LEU A 288 5.04 -16.86 -3.65
N VAL A 289 3.91 -16.18 -3.81
CA VAL A 289 3.82 -15.00 -4.70
C VAL A 289 4.83 -13.95 -4.28
N SER A 290 4.94 -13.67 -2.97
CA SER A 290 5.94 -12.74 -2.43
C SER A 290 7.37 -13.17 -2.72
N ILE A 291 7.72 -14.43 -2.46
CA ILE A 291 9.07 -14.97 -2.70
C ILE A 291 9.41 -14.92 -4.19
N LEU A 292 8.49 -15.34 -5.07
CA LEU A 292 8.74 -15.30 -6.52
C LEU A 292 8.95 -13.87 -7.03
N ALA A 293 8.18 -12.90 -6.53
CA ALA A 293 8.37 -11.49 -6.87
C ALA A 293 9.73 -10.98 -6.38
N PHE A 294 10.12 -11.31 -5.16
CA PHE A 294 11.43 -10.95 -4.61
C PHE A 294 12.58 -11.55 -5.42
N LEU A 295 12.48 -12.84 -5.78
CA LEU A 295 13.48 -13.50 -6.61
C LEU A 295 13.57 -12.91 -8.01
N PHE A 296 12.41 -12.59 -8.62
CA PHE A 296 12.37 -11.93 -9.93
C PHE A 296 13.10 -10.59 -9.88
N VAL A 297 12.80 -9.77 -8.87
CA VAL A 297 13.40 -8.45 -8.68
C VAL A 297 14.91 -8.54 -8.44
N ASP A 298 15.38 -9.52 -7.65
CA ASP A 298 16.81 -9.72 -7.44
C ASP A 298 17.53 -10.12 -8.73
N VAL A 299 16.95 -11.02 -9.53
CA VAL A 299 17.53 -11.43 -10.81
C VAL A 299 17.52 -10.27 -11.81
N GLU A 300 16.39 -9.59 -11.97
CA GLU A 300 16.26 -8.43 -12.87
C GLU A 300 17.19 -7.31 -12.44
N GLY A 301 17.27 -6.99 -11.15
CA GLY A 301 18.18 -5.99 -10.61
C GLY A 301 19.64 -6.29 -10.91
N ASN A 302 20.07 -7.55 -10.84
CA ASN A 302 21.43 -7.95 -11.21
C ASN A 302 21.68 -7.74 -12.72
N ILE A 303 20.70 -8.01 -13.58
CA ILE A 303 20.80 -7.76 -15.03
C ILE A 303 20.86 -6.25 -15.30
N LEU A 304 19.99 -5.47 -14.69
CA LEU A 304 19.92 -4.02 -14.85
C LEU A 304 21.19 -3.30 -14.33
N PHE A 305 22.00 -3.99 -13.54
CA PHE A 305 23.29 -3.48 -13.05
C PHE A 305 24.45 -3.73 -14.00
N ILE A 306 24.29 -4.52 -15.06
CA ILE A 306 25.31 -4.67 -16.09
C ILE A 306 25.59 -3.29 -16.72
N PRO A 307 26.86 -2.84 -16.84
CA PRO A 307 27.18 -1.46 -17.23
C PRO A 307 26.49 -1.00 -18.50
N GLU A 308 26.50 -1.82 -19.53
CA GLU A 308 25.91 -1.53 -20.84
C GLU A 308 24.40 -1.41 -20.78
N ILE A 309 23.74 -2.24 -19.97
CA ILE A 309 22.29 -2.28 -19.77
C ILE A 309 21.84 -1.12 -18.88
N ARG A 310 22.61 -0.82 -17.84
CA ARG A 310 22.28 0.21 -16.87
C ARG A 310 22.10 1.58 -17.52
N TRP A 311 22.99 2.00 -18.37
CA TRP A 311 22.91 3.30 -19.03
C TRP A 311 21.66 3.46 -19.90
N ILE A 312 21.13 2.34 -20.41
CA ILE A 312 19.94 2.31 -21.25
C ILE A 312 18.66 2.38 -20.40
N PHE A 313 18.59 1.62 -19.30
CA PHE A 313 17.32 1.38 -18.59
C PHE A 313 17.18 2.06 -17.24
N HIS A 314 18.26 2.51 -16.59
CA HIS A 314 18.22 2.95 -15.19
C HIS A 314 17.36 4.21 -14.93
N ARG A 315 16.98 4.97 -15.95
CA ARG A 315 16.19 6.22 -15.82
C ARG A 315 14.90 6.19 -16.64
N ASN A 316 14.40 5.03 -16.97
CA ASN A 316 13.18 4.88 -17.75
C ASN A 316 12.08 4.10 -16.99
N ASP A 317 10.96 3.83 -17.67
CA ASP A 317 9.82 3.17 -17.08
C ASP A 317 10.10 1.72 -16.63
N LEU A 318 11.14 1.06 -17.09
CA LEU A 318 11.50 -0.29 -16.66
C LEU A 318 11.90 -0.33 -15.18
N ILE A 319 12.61 0.69 -14.67
CA ILE A 319 12.92 0.80 -13.23
C ILE A 319 11.65 1.02 -12.40
N VAL A 320 10.69 1.78 -12.94
CA VAL A 320 9.40 1.97 -12.28
C VAL A 320 8.61 0.65 -12.25
N ALA A 321 8.65 -0.13 -13.34
CA ALA A 321 8.08 -1.48 -13.39
C ALA A 321 8.69 -2.40 -12.34
N HIS A 322 10.02 -2.44 -12.25
CA HIS A 322 10.78 -3.17 -11.22
C HIS A 322 10.31 -2.84 -9.80
N ALA A 323 10.18 -1.54 -9.49
CA ALA A 323 9.69 -1.09 -8.18
C ALA A 323 8.25 -1.56 -7.88
N HIS A 324 7.37 -1.63 -8.88
CA HIS A 324 6.00 -2.14 -8.71
C HIS A 324 5.99 -3.65 -8.40
N VAL A 325 6.89 -4.45 -8.97
CA VAL A 325 7.01 -5.87 -8.59
C VAL A 325 7.59 -6.01 -7.19
N ALA A 326 8.67 -5.27 -6.87
CA ALA A 326 9.31 -5.32 -5.56
C ALA A 326 8.33 -4.99 -4.44
N MET A 327 7.72 -3.79 -4.50
CA MET A 327 6.87 -3.27 -3.44
C MET A 327 5.41 -3.72 -3.58
N GLY A 328 4.87 -3.66 -4.79
CA GLY A 328 3.46 -3.96 -5.04
C GLY A 328 3.15 -5.46 -4.99
N ILE A 329 4.07 -6.34 -5.32
CA ILE A 329 3.87 -7.79 -5.20
C ILE A 329 4.71 -8.34 -4.04
N GLY A 330 6.03 -8.20 -4.08
CA GLY A 330 6.94 -8.83 -3.14
C GLY A 330 6.60 -8.47 -1.69
N VAL A 331 6.69 -7.20 -1.37
CA VAL A 331 6.50 -6.71 0.01
C VAL A 331 5.03 -6.72 0.42
N PHE A 332 4.11 -6.37 -0.47
CA PHE A 332 2.67 -6.41 -0.19
C PHE A 332 2.20 -7.82 0.20
N PHE A 333 2.50 -8.83 -0.62
CA PHE A 333 2.09 -10.22 -0.32
C PHE A 333 2.85 -10.82 0.87
N MET A 334 4.07 -10.36 1.15
CA MET A 334 4.78 -10.70 2.38
C MET A 334 3.99 -10.25 3.61
N VAL A 335 3.52 -9.01 3.62
CA VAL A 335 2.69 -8.47 4.71
C VAL A 335 1.35 -9.18 4.77
N ILE A 336 0.66 -9.36 3.64
CA ILE A 336 -0.63 -10.06 3.58
C ILE A 336 -0.51 -11.47 4.17
N SER A 337 0.56 -12.21 3.87
CA SER A 337 0.75 -13.57 4.37
C SER A 337 0.72 -13.64 5.91
N MET A 338 1.24 -12.62 6.60
CA MET A 338 1.25 -12.55 8.07
C MET A 338 -0.16 -12.51 8.68
N PHE A 339 -1.11 -11.89 7.98
CA PHE A 339 -2.44 -11.62 8.51
C PHE A 339 -3.51 -12.62 8.06
N ILE A 340 -3.19 -13.55 7.18
CA ILE A 340 -4.16 -14.51 6.62
C ILE A 340 -4.89 -15.28 7.73
N ASN A 341 -4.19 -15.71 8.77
CA ASN A 341 -4.78 -16.45 9.87
C ASN A 341 -5.61 -15.58 10.84
N HIS A 342 -5.47 -14.25 10.78
CA HIS A 342 -6.14 -13.29 11.64
C HIS A 342 -7.32 -12.58 10.96
N ILE A 343 -7.31 -12.49 9.63
CA ILE A 343 -8.29 -11.76 8.83
C ILE A 343 -9.05 -12.76 7.94
N LYS A 344 -10.28 -13.11 8.34
CA LYS A 344 -11.10 -14.11 7.65
C LYS A 344 -11.35 -13.80 6.18
N GLU A 345 -11.46 -12.52 5.83
CA GLU A 345 -11.67 -12.05 4.47
C GLU A 345 -10.52 -12.42 3.52
N LEU A 346 -9.30 -12.55 4.05
CA LEU A 346 -8.12 -12.94 3.26
C LEU A 346 -8.18 -14.39 2.75
N HIS A 347 -9.01 -15.24 3.37
CA HIS A 347 -9.23 -16.61 2.88
C HIS A 347 -10.00 -16.65 1.55
N LYS A 348 -10.76 -15.59 1.24
CA LYS A 348 -11.43 -15.44 -0.06
C LYS A 348 -10.52 -14.62 -0.97
N ASP A 349 -9.68 -15.29 -1.72
CA ASP A 349 -8.58 -14.71 -2.49
C ASP A 349 -8.97 -13.81 -3.69
N ILE A 350 -10.26 -13.60 -3.92
CA ILE A 350 -10.74 -12.85 -5.10
C ILE A 350 -10.15 -11.44 -5.18
N PHE A 351 -10.12 -10.68 -4.07
CA PHE A 351 -9.59 -9.32 -4.08
C PHE A 351 -8.07 -9.30 -4.25
N LEU A 352 -7.36 -10.32 -3.72
CA LEU A 352 -5.91 -10.48 -3.95
C LEU A 352 -5.62 -10.80 -5.42
N LYS A 353 -6.48 -11.58 -6.07
CA LYS A 353 -6.38 -11.86 -7.51
C LYS A 353 -6.62 -10.60 -8.35
N ILE A 354 -7.64 -9.81 -8.02
CA ILE A 354 -7.91 -8.52 -8.71
C ILE A 354 -6.69 -7.60 -8.57
N TYR A 355 -6.18 -7.44 -7.37
CA TYR A 355 -5.00 -6.63 -7.09
C TYR A 355 -3.79 -7.12 -7.91
N LEU A 356 -3.50 -8.43 -7.90
CA LEU A 356 -2.37 -9.02 -8.61
C LEU A 356 -2.47 -8.84 -10.12
N VAL A 357 -3.66 -9.02 -10.71
CA VAL A 357 -3.90 -8.78 -12.14
C VAL A 357 -3.61 -7.32 -12.49
N GLY A 358 -4.07 -6.38 -11.66
CA GLY A 358 -3.80 -4.97 -11.88
C GLY A 358 -2.31 -4.63 -11.82
N ILE A 359 -1.59 -5.10 -10.79
CA ILE A 359 -0.14 -4.83 -10.67
C ILE A 359 0.67 -5.50 -11.79
N ILE A 360 0.34 -6.73 -12.19
CA ILE A 360 1.00 -7.39 -13.32
C ILE A 360 0.75 -6.60 -14.62
N GLY A 361 -0.47 -6.08 -14.81
CA GLY A 361 -0.78 -5.23 -15.95
C GLY A 361 0.04 -3.93 -15.96
N ILE A 362 0.17 -3.26 -14.79
CA ILE A 362 1.03 -2.06 -14.65
C ILE A 362 2.48 -2.42 -14.98
N PHE A 363 3.00 -3.51 -14.40
CA PHE A 363 4.36 -3.98 -14.66
C PHE A 363 4.59 -4.22 -16.15
N THR A 364 3.69 -4.93 -16.81
CA THR A 364 3.81 -5.24 -18.25
C THR A 364 3.80 -3.96 -19.09
N ALA A 365 2.88 -3.05 -18.84
CA ALA A 365 2.78 -1.79 -19.57
C ALA A 365 4.04 -0.93 -19.40
N LEU A 366 4.55 -0.81 -18.17
CA LEU A 366 5.75 -0.04 -17.88
C LEU A 366 7.02 -0.70 -18.40
N SER A 367 7.13 -2.03 -18.37
CA SER A 367 8.27 -2.75 -18.95
C SER A 367 8.35 -2.55 -20.46
N ILE A 368 7.22 -2.72 -21.18
CA ILE A 368 7.17 -2.46 -22.62
C ILE A 368 7.50 -0.98 -22.90
N SER A 369 7.00 -0.04 -22.09
CA SER A 369 7.29 1.38 -22.21
C SER A 369 8.79 1.66 -22.00
N GLY A 370 9.44 1.02 -21.04
CA GLY A 370 10.88 1.12 -20.83
C GLY A 370 11.68 0.65 -22.04
N PHE A 371 11.28 -0.46 -22.67
CA PHE A 371 11.90 -0.92 -23.91
C PHE A 371 11.64 0.02 -25.08
N THR A 372 10.45 0.66 -25.15
CA THR A 372 10.18 1.71 -26.14
C THR A 372 11.09 2.91 -25.94
N GLN A 373 11.22 3.39 -24.71
CA GLN A 373 12.08 4.53 -24.37
C GLN A 373 13.56 4.24 -24.65
N ALA A 374 13.94 2.98 -24.62
CA ALA A 374 15.28 2.50 -24.98
C ALA A 374 15.47 2.27 -26.50
N GLY A 375 14.42 2.47 -27.31
CA GLY A 375 14.50 2.32 -28.77
C GLY A 375 14.36 0.89 -29.31
N PHE A 376 13.96 -0.08 -28.48
CA PHE A 376 13.81 -1.49 -28.90
C PHE A 376 12.49 -1.80 -29.59
N ASN A 377 11.48 -0.92 -29.50
CA ASN A 377 10.24 -1.04 -30.22
C ASN A 377 9.66 0.35 -30.54
N SER A 378 8.61 0.40 -31.37
CA SER A 378 7.96 1.62 -31.85
C SER A 378 6.58 1.88 -31.26
N ILE A 379 6.17 1.14 -30.22
CA ILE A 379 4.85 1.34 -29.58
C ILE A 379 4.86 2.69 -28.86
N PRO A 380 3.90 3.60 -29.12
CA PRO A 380 3.89 4.90 -28.45
C PRO A 380 3.80 4.75 -26.90
N THR A 381 4.70 5.38 -26.18
CA THR A 381 4.71 5.36 -24.71
C THR A 381 3.42 5.88 -24.12
N HIS A 382 2.81 6.88 -24.74
CA HIS A 382 1.50 7.41 -24.31
C HIS A 382 0.41 6.34 -24.32
N THR A 383 0.36 5.47 -25.34
CA THR A 383 -0.59 4.33 -25.37
C THR A 383 -0.34 3.37 -24.22
N LEU A 384 0.93 3.07 -23.93
CA LEU A 384 1.30 2.20 -22.81
C LEU A 384 0.94 2.82 -21.45
N TRP A 385 1.05 4.13 -21.32
CA TRP A 385 0.61 4.85 -20.11
C TRP A 385 -0.91 4.84 -19.92
N ILE A 386 -1.70 4.80 -21.00
CA ILE A 386 -3.15 4.55 -20.89
C ILE A 386 -3.40 3.17 -20.27
N PHE A 387 -2.74 2.12 -20.77
CA PHE A 387 -2.87 0.78 -20.19
C PHE A 387 -2.41 0.73 -18.73
N ARG A 388 -1.27 1.36 -18.39
CA ARG A 388 -0.81 1.51 -17.00
C ARG A 388 -1.91 2.12 -16.13
N THR A 389 -2.56 3.18 -16.59
CA THR A 389 -3.63 3.88 -15.85
C THR A 389 -4.85 2.98 -15.68
N LEU A 390 -5.28 2.28 -16.73
CA LEU A 390 -6.39 1.32 -16.68
C LEU A 390 -6.11 0.19 -15.68
N PHE A 391 -4.91 -0.39 -15.70
CA PHE A 391 -4.52 -1.40 -14.74
C PHE A 391 -4.36 -0.85 -13.32
N GLY A 392 -4.00 0.43 -13.16
CA GLY A 392 -4.04 1.15 -11.90
C GLY A 392 -5.45 1.22 -11.32
N VAL A 393 -6.45 1.53 -12.15
CA VAL A 393 -7.86 1.50 -11.76
C VAL A 393 -8.30 0.07 -11.39
N VAL A 394 -7.91 -0.95 -12.18
CA VAL A 394 -8.17 -2.36 -11.83
C VAL A 394 -7.56 -2.69 -10.47
N THR A 395 -6.30 -2.31 -10.23
CA THR A 395 -5.65 -2.51 -8.93
C THR A 395 -6.46 -1.87 -7.80
N PHE A 396 -6.91 -0.63 -7.98
CA PHE A 396 -7.68 0.08 -6.96
C PHE A 396 -9.02 -0.60 -6.64
N THR A 397 -9.64 -1.30 -7.60
CA THR A 397 -10.94 -1.96 -7.38
C THR A 397 -10.89 -3.09 -6.35
N PHE A 398 -9.70 -3.57 -5.95
CA PHE A 398 -9.57 -4.57 -4.90
C PHE A 398 -10.21 -4.12 -3.58
N ILE A 399 -10.21 -2.80 -3.30
CA ILE A 399 -10.79 -2.25 -2.07
C ILE A 399 -12.31 -2.48 -2.00
N PHE A 400 -13.00 -2.36 -3.13
CA PHE A 400 -14.44 -2.64 -3.18
C PHE A 400 -14.74 -4.11 -2.95
N ALA A 401 -13.92 -5.01 -3.52
CA ALA A 401 -14.05 -6.44 -3.25
C ALA A 401 -13.78 -6.76 -1.78
N PHE A 402 -12.79 -6.11 -1.15
CA PHE A 402 -12.47 -6.28 0.26
C PHE A 402 -13.61 -5.78 1.17
N ILE A 403 -14.15 -4.58 0.91
CA ILE A 403 -15.30 -4.05 1.66
C ILE A 403 -16.52 -4.97 1.48
N LYS A 404 -16.77 -5.47 0.26
CA LYS A 404 -17.88 -6.41 -0.01
C LYS A 404 -17.78 -7.68 0.83
N LEU A 405 -16.58 -8.23 1.02
CA LEU A 405 -16.38 -9.42 1.85
C LEU A 405 -16.69 -9.17 3.34
N GLN A 406 -16.63 -7.92 3.79
CA GLN A 406 -16.92 -7.53 5.17
C GLN A 406 -18.40 -7.23 5.42
N THR A 407 -19.21 -7.10 4.38
CA THR A 407 -20.62 -6.74 4.48
C THR A 407 -21.52 -7.95 4.22
N SER A 408 -22.63 -8.04 4.93
CA SER A 408 -23.68 -9.02 4.67
C SER A 408 -24.66 -8.58 3.57
N TYR A 409 -24.49 -7.38 3.02
CA TYR A 409 -25.40 -6.84 1.99
C TYR A 409 -25.41 -7.67 0.71
N SER A 410 -26.57 -7.77 0.08
CA SER A 410 -26.70 -8.28 -1.29
C SER A 410 -25.81 -7.47 -2.25
N LYS A 411 -25.63 -7.94 -3.48
CA LYS A 411 -24.90 -7.17 -4.50
C LYS A 411 -25.51 -5.79 -4.73
N LEU A 412 -26.83 -5.73 -4.81
CA LEU A 412 -27.58 -4.48 -4.99
C LEU A 412 -27.52 -3.60 -3.74
N GLY A 413 -27.58 -4.21 -2.53
CA GLY A 413 -27.35 -3.51 -1.28
C GLY A 413 -25.95 -2.89 -1.20
N PHE A 414 -24.93 -3.59 -1.67
CA PHE A 414 -23.57 -3.06 -1.72
C PHE A 414 -23.44 -1.90 -2.72
N TYR A 415 -24.06 -1.99 -3.89
CA TYR A 415 -24.14 -0.87 -4.83
C TYR A 415 -24.75 0.39 -4.15
N ASN A 416 -25.84 0.22 -3.42
CA ASN A 416 -26.47 1.32 -2.69
C ASN A 416 -25.60 1.83 -1.53
N LEU A 417 -24.85 0.96 -0.86
CA LEU A 417 -23.89 1.40 0.17
C LEU A 417 -22.82 2.33 -0.43
N ILE A 418 -22.30 2.00 -1.60
CA ILE A 418 -21.34 2.87 -2.30
C ILE A 418 -22.01 4.20 -2.65
N GLY A 419 -23.26 4.21 -3.12
CA GLY A 419 -24.01 5.42 -3.38
C GLY A 419 -24.24 6.29 -2.13
N VAL A 420 -24.52 5.68 -0.97
CA VAL A 420 -24.58 6.42 0.30
C VAL A 420 -23.26 7.09 0.64
N LEU A 421 -22.14 6.39 0.46
CA LEU A 421 -20.82 6.93 0.78
C LEU A 421 -20.39 8.02 -0.22
N SER A 422 -20.59 7.81 -1.52
CA SER A 422 -20.16 8.75 -2.56
C SER A 422 -21.06 9.99 -2.63
N ASP A 423 -22.37 9.78 -2.75
CA ASP A 423 -23.30 10.88 -2.94
C ASP A 423 -23.76 11.47 -1.60
N GLY A 424 -24.16 10.60 -0.66
CA GLY A 424 -24.64 11.05 0.63
C GLY A 424 -23.56 11.76 1.44
N LEU A 425 -22.56 11.01 1.87
CA LEU A 425 -21.47 11.58 2.67
C LEU A 425 -20.56 12.49 1.85
N GLY A 426 -20.23 12.10 0.60
CA GLY A 426 -19.42 12.93 -0.29
C GLY A 426 -20.07 14.25 -0.62
N GLY A 427 -21.37 14.28 -0.91
CA GLY A 427 -22.14 15.50 -1.16
C GLY A 427 -22.19 16.43 0.07
N VAL A 428 -22.46 15.89 1.26
CA VAL A 428 -22.40 16.65 2.52
C VAL A 428 -21.00 17.21 2.78
N PHE A 429 -19.97 16.42 2.56
CA PHE A 429 -18.59 16.83 2.69
C PHE A 429 -18.26 18.01 1.76
N LEU A 430 -18.71 17.94 0.51
CA LEU A 430 -18.52 19.01 -0.46
C LEU A 430 -19.31 20.28 -0.09
N ILE A 431 -20.54 20.14 0.44
CA ILE A 431 -21.30 21.30 0.95
C ILE A 431 -20.50 22.03 2.05
N LEU A 432 -19.87 21.29 2.96
CA LEU A 432 -19.15 21.88 4.09
C LEU A 432 -17.77 22.44 3.71
N LEU A 433 -17.10 21.85 2.75
CA LEU A 433 -15.68 22.11 2.49
C LEU A 433 -15.38 22.59 1.07
N ALA A 434 -16.35 22.69 0.16
CA ALA A 434 -16.07 23.04 -1.24
C ALA A 434 -15.42 24.44 -1.38
N SER A 435 -15.86 25.42 -0.61
CA SER A 435 -15.28 26.77 -0.62
C SER A 435 -13.79 26.79 -0.24
N PHE A 436 -13.36 25.82 0.55
CA PHE A 436 -11.95 25.62 0.92
C PHE A 436 -11.21 24.71 -0.08
N LEU A 437 -11.85 23.62 -0.52
CA LEU A 437 -11.22 22.61 -1.37
C LEU A 437 -11.07 23.04 -2.83
N TYR A 438 -12.05 23.74 -3.38
CA TYR A 438 -12.04 24.15 -4.79
C TYR A 438 -10.82 25.00 -5.16
N PRO A 439 -10.47 26.06 -4.40
CA PRO A 439 -9.24 26.81 -4.67
C PRO A 439 -7.97 25.96 -4.53
N ILE A 440 -7.94 25.03 -3.56
CA ILE A 440 -6.79 24.12 -3.37
C ILE A 440 -6.64 23.18 -4.58
N LEU A 441 -7.76 22.77 -5.18
CA LEU A 441 -7.78 21.90 -6.34
C LEU A 441 -7.61 22.65 -7.67
N GLY A 442 -7.52 23.98 -7.64
CA GLY A 442 -7.41 24.83 -8.82
C GLY A 442 -8.75 25.06 -9.55
N PHE A 443 -9.87 24.76 -8.91
CA PHE A 443 -11.20 25.01 -9.46
C PHE A 443 -11.74 26.37 -9.01
N SER A 444 -12.51 27.01 -9.88
CA SER A 444 -13.26 28.22 -9.51
C SER A 444 -14.46 27.83 -8.66
N PHE A 445 -14.62 28.48 -7.51
CA PHE A 445 -15.79 28.33 -6.65
C PHE A 445 -16.71 29.52 -6.78
N ASN A 446 -17.91 29.30 -7.36
CA ASN A 446 -18.90 30.36 -7.63
C ASN A 446 -19.95 30.50 -6.50
N GLY A 447 -19.93 29.61 -5.51
CA GLY A 447 -20.78 29.69 -4.33
C GLY A 447 -22.14 29.03 -4.51
N VAL A 448 -23.19 29.77 -4.78
CA VAL A 448 -24.58 29.28 -4.77
C VAL A 448 -24.82 28.09 -5.69
N TYR A 449 -24.22 28.10 -6.87
CA TYR A 449 -24.39 27.03 -7.86
C TYR A 449 -23.88 25.68 -7.32
N GLU A 450 -22.67 25.66 -6.80
CA GLU A 450 -22.04 24.43 -6.28
C GLU A 450 -22.80 23.90 -5.06
N TYR A 451 -23.24 24.77 -4.16
CA TYR A 451 -24.04 24.33 -3.01
C TYR A 451 -25.35 23.68 -3.43
N VAL A 452 -26.02 24.23 -4.45
CA VAL A 452 -27.25 23.64 -5.00
C VAL A 452 -26.96 22.27 -5.61
N VAL A 453 -25.90 22.15 -6.43
CA VAL A 453 -25.51 20.87 -7.05
C VAL A 453 -25.19 19.83 -5.97
N PHE A 454 -24.37 20.16 -4.96
CA PHE A 454 -24.00 19.21 -3.92
C PHE A 454 -25.18 18.83 -3.03
N THR A 455 -26.16 19.72 -2.87
CA THR A 455 -27.43 19.38 -2.20
C THR A 455 -28.17 18.30 -2.99
N PHE A 456 -28.29 18.43 -4.31
CA PHE A 456 -28.90 17.38 -5.13
C PHE A 456 -28.12 16.06 -5.11
N VAL A 457 -26.80 16.12 -5.13
CA VAL A 457 -25.94 14.93 -4.97
C VAL A 457 -26.24 14.26 -3.61
N SER A 458 -26.31 15.02 -2.52
CA SER A 458 -26.64 14.49 -1.19
C SER A 458 -28.05 13.86 -1.15
N MET A 459 -29.02 14.44 -1.84
CA MET A 459 -30.37 13.88 -1.95
C MET A 459 -30.37 12.53 -2.71
N THR A 460 -29.54 12.37 -3.74
CA THR A 460 -29.34 11.08 -4.39
C THR A 460 -28.77 10.06 -3.40
N GLY A 461 -27.85 10.46 -2.54
CA GLY A 461 -27.35 9.65 -1.43
C GLY A 461 -28.43 9.20 -0.44
N ILE A 462 -29.44 10.04 -0.16
CA ILE A 462 -30.60 9.68 0.65
C ILE A 462 -31.43 8.60 -0.04
N ILE A 463 -31.62 8.65 -1.35
CA ILE A 463 -32.31 7.61 -2.13
C ILE A 463 -31.57 6.28 -1.98
N HIS A 464 -30.26 6.27 -2.13
CA HIS A 464 -29.43 5.09 -1.88
C HIS A 464 -29.55 4.55 -0.44
N TYR A 465 -29.60 5.45 0.55
CA TYR A 465 -29.80 5.06 1.94
C TYR A 465 -31.17 4.39 2.17
N LEU A 466 -32.24 4.97 1.62
CA LEU A 466 -33.58 4.39 1.69
C LEU A 466 -33.64 3.03 0.98
N ALA A 467 -32.99 2.89 -0.16
CA ALA A 467 -32.85 1.61 -0.86
C ALA A 467 -32.08 0.57 -0.05
N LEU A 468 -31.06 0.99 0.72
CA LEU A 468 -30.29 0.11 1.58
C LEU A 468 -31.09 -0.38 2.81
N LYS A 469 -31.98 0.47 3.34
CA LYS A 469 -32.81 0.18 4.52
C LYS A 469 -34.06 -0.65 4.20
N ASN A 470 -34.62 -0.54 3.00
CA ASN A 470 -35.88 -1.17 2.61
C ASN A 470 -35.66 -2.17 1.47
N GLU A 471 -35.49 -3.43 1.81
CA GLU A 471 -35.26 -4.49 0.81
C GLU A 471 -36.41 -4.60 -0.20
N SER A 472 -37.68 -4.39 0.22
CA SER A 472 -38.84 -4.45 -0.66
C SER A 472 -38.86 -3.37 -1.73
N TYR A 473 -38.32 -2.19 -1.47
CA TYR A 473 -38.26 -1.07 -2.44
C TYR A 473 -36.86 -0.86 -3.01
N GLN A 474 -35.89 -1.70 -2.63
CA GLN A 474 -34.48 -1.53 -3.00
C GLN A 474 -34.29 -1.39 -4.49
N TYR A 475 -34.92 -2.26 -5.30
CA TYR A 475 -34.78 -2.25 -6.74
C TYR A 475 -35.34 -0.96 -7.38
N ILE A 476 -36.55 -0.55 -7.00
CA ILE A 476 -37.22 0.65 -7.54
C ILE A 476 -36.43 1.91 -7.18
N LEU A 477 -36.00 2.04 -5.93
CA LEU A 477 -35.23 3.20 -5.49
C LEU A 477 -33.84 3.25 -6.16
N THR A 478 -33.22 2.09 -6.35
CA THR A 478 -31.93 2.03 -7.09
C THR A 478 -32.13 2.44 -8.54
N LYS A 479 -33.20 1.96 -9.21
CA LYS A 479 -33.51 2.35 -10.59
C LYS A 479 -33.78 3.85 -10.71
N LEU A 480 -34.47 4.44 -9.75
CA LEU A 480 -34.68 5.89 -9.68
C LEU A 480 -33.34 6.64 -9.60
N SER A 481 -32.41 6.22 -8.73
CA SER A 481 -31.09 6.84 -8.66
C SER A 481 -30.31 6.74 -9.97
N VAL A 482 -30.42 5.61 -10.69
CA VAL A 482 -29.81 5.44 -12.02
C VAL A 482 -30.40 6.40 -13.06
N ILE A 483 -31.71 6.58 -13.08
CA ILE A 483 -32.38 7.55 -13.99
C ILE A 483 -31.86 8.96 -13.69
N ILE A 484 -31.81 9.38 -12.41
CA ILE A 484 -31.28 10.69 -12.02
C ILE A 484 -29.84 10.87 -12.53
N ARG A 485 -28.99 9.85 -12.40
CA ARG A 485 -27.60 9.89 -12.87
C ARG A 485 -27.49 10.01 -14.40
N VAL A 486 -28.38 9.35 -15.16
CA VAL A 486 -28.42 9.51 -16.63
C VAL A 486 -28.74 10.97 -17.00
N PHE A 487 -29.73 11.58 -16.35
CA PHE A 487 -30.06 13.00 -16.57
C PHE A 487 -28.90 13.91 -16.18
N ALA A 488 -28.31 13.72 -14.99
CA ALA A 488 -27.18 14.51 -14.52
C ALA A 488 -25.98 14.39 -15.49
N SER A 489 -25.58 13.18 -15.86
CA SER A 489 -24.48 12.92 -16.80
C SER A 489 -24.72 13.61 -18.15
N SER A 490 -25.94 13.50 -18.70
CA SER A 490 -26.29 14.13 -19.97
C SER A 490 -26.18 15.65 -19.91
N MET A 491 -26.63 16.26 -18.79
CA MET A 491 -26.55 17.69 -18.59
C MET A 491 -25.11 18.18 -18.42
N PHE A 492 -24.31 17.50 -17.58
CA PHE A 492 -22.90 17.85 -17.39
C PHE A 492 -22.09 17.68 -18.69
N PHE A 493 -22.37 16.64 -19.47
CA PHE A 493 -21.76 16.47 -20.78
C PHE A 493 -22.11 17.59 -21.75
N ALA A 494 -23.40 18.00 -21.81
CA ALA A 494 -23.85 19.11 -22.65
C ALA A 494 -23.21 20.45 -22.24
N LEU A 495 -23.10 20.71 -20.94
CA LEU A 495 -22.46 21.94 -20.42
C LEU A 495 -20.94 21.96 -20.71
N TYR A 496 -20.27 20.82 -20.59
CA TYR A 496 -18.87 20.68 -20.98
C TYR A 496 -18.69 20.89 -22.50
N SER A 497 -19.50 20.21 -23.32
CA SER A 497 -19.41 20.30 -24.79
C SER A 497 -19.73 21.71 -25.32
N SER A 498 -20.55 22.47 -24.60
CA SER A 498 -20.84 23.87 -24.94
C SER A 498 -19.81 24.87 -24.39
N GLY A 499 -18.76 24.40 -23.71
CA GLY A 499 -17.72 25.25 -23.09
C GLY A 499 -18.20 26.09 -21.90
N LYS A 500 -19.39 25.79 -21.33
CA LYS A 500 -19.93 26.51 -20.17
C LYS A 500 -19.35 26.00 -18.85
N LEU A 501 -18.88 24.78 -18.78
CA LEU A 501 -18.18 24.19 -17.62
C LEU A 501 -16.86 23.58 -18.10
N GLY A 502 -15.89 23.50 -17.19
CA GLY A 502 -14.58 22.93 -17.42
C GLY A 502 -14.55 21.40 -17.32
N ILE A 503 -13.35 20.86 -17.17
CA ILE A 503 -13.09 19.40 -17.13
C ILE A 503 -13.76 18.73 -15.92
N GLU A 504 -14.05 19.47 -14.86
CA GLU A 504 -14.78 19.01 -13.68
C GLU A 504 -16.15 18.43 -14.02
N ALA A 505 -16.83 19.03 -14.99
CA ALA A 505 -18.14 18.54 -15.48
C ALA A 505 -18.00 17.18 -16.17
N LEU A 506 -16.93 16.96 -16.94
CA LEU A 506 -16.64 15.66 -17.56
C LEU A 506 -16.33 14.59 -16.52
N VAL A 507 -15.59 14.93 -15.45
CA VAL A 507 -15.29 14.00 -14.34
C VAL A 507 -16.58 13.55 -13.66
N ILE A 508 -17.50 14.48 -13.34
CA ILE A 508 -18.81 14.17 -12.75
C ILE A 508 -19.63 13.27 -13.70
N CYS A 509 -19.69 13.63 -14.98
CA CYS A 509 -20.37 12.85 -15.99
C CYS A 509 -19.87 11.40 -16.05
N LEU A 510 -18.56 11.19 -16.10
CA LEU A 510 -17.95 9.85 -16.15
C LEU A 510 -18.18 9.07 -14.86
N PHE A 511 -18.13 9.73 -13.72
CA PHE A 511 -18.42 9.12 -12.43
C PHE A 511 -19.87 8.59 -12.39
N ASP A 512 -20.86 9.40 -12.74
CA ASP A 512 -22.26 9.00 -12.78
C ASP A 512 -22.52 7.90 -13.80
N LEU A 513 -21.94 7.99 -15.01
CA LEU A 513 -22.05 6.95 -16.02
C LEU A 513 -21.46 5.62 -15.54
N THR A 514 -20.41 5.62 -14.73
CA THR A 514 -19.86 4.39 -14.14
C THR A 514 -20.90 3.67 -13.28
N PHE A 515 -21.65 4.39 -12.46
CA PHE A 515 -22.76 3.82 -11.69
C PHE A 515 -23.86 3.27 -12.60
N VAL A 516 -24.24 4.02 -13.65
CA VAL A 516 -25.23 3.58 -14.63
C VAL A 516 -24.80 2.27 -15.30
N PHE A 517 -23.58 2.19 -15.81
CA PHE A 517 -23.06 0.99 -16.47
C PHE A 517 -22.98 -0.21 -15.53
N VAL A 518 -22.52 -0.02 -14.29
CA VAL A 518 -22.49 -1.08 -13.28
C VAL A 518 -23.90 -1.60 -13.03
N TYR A 519 -24.90 -0.72 -12.92
CA TYR A 519 -26.30 -1.14 -12.74
C TYR A 519 -26.80 -1.94 -13.95
N LEU A 520 -26.65 -1.42 -15.15
CA LEU A 520 -27.12 -2.07 -16.38
C LEU A 520 -26.48 -3.46 -16.60
N ILE A 521 -25.18 -3.59 -16.33
CA ILE A 521 -24.47 -4.86 -16.54
C ILE A 521 -24.85 -5.91 -15.49
N PHE A 522 -25.00 -5.52 -14.23
CA PHE A 522 -25.12 -6.50 -13.15
C PHE A 522 -26.52 -6.69 -12.60
N PHE A 523 -27.46 -5.77 -12.83
CA PHE A 523 -28.77 -5.79 -12.15
C PHE A 523 -29.97 -5.78 -13.10
N GLU A 524 -29.94 -5.14 -14.24
CA GLU A 524 -31.11 -5.00 -15.12
C GLU A 524 -31.52 -6.31 -15.84
N LYS A 525 -30.59 -7.21 -16.13
CA LYS A 525 -30.86 -8.49 -16.82
C LYS A 525 -31.63 -9.55 -16.03
N LYS A 526 -31.95 -9.32 -14.75
CA LYS A 526 -32.61 -10.34 -13.90
C LYS A 526 -34.14 -10.28 -13.91
N GLU A 527 -34.75 -9.20 -14.38
CA GLU A 527 -36.23 -9.12 -14.44
C GLU A 527 -36.88 -9.96 -15.55
N PHE A 528 -36.13 -10.30 -16.59
CA PHE A 528 -36.69 -11.10 -17.70
C PHE A 528 -36.74 -12.61 -17.43
N LEU A 529 -36.12 -13.10 -16.36
CA LEU A 529 -36.01 -14.52 -16.05
C LEU A 529 -36.85 -14.96 -14.83
N CYS A 530 -37.58 -14.06 -14.17
CA CYS A 530 -38.44 -14.38 -13.02
C CYS A 530 -39.93 -14.08 -13.26
N LYS A 531 -40.37 -14.10 -14.51
CA LYS A 531 -41.79 -14.09 -14.87
C LYS A 531 -42.12 -15.34 -15.69
N ASP A 532 -42.00 -16.52 -15.04
CA ASP A 532 -42.70 -17.74 -15.41
C ASP A 532 -43.02 -18.51 -14.13
#